data_9783edab5ae920ffc7e1a689bd89baab
#
_entry.id   9783edab5ae920ffc7e1a689bd89baab
#
_cell.length_a   1.000
_cell.length_b   1.000
_cell.length_c   1.000
_cell.angle_alpha   90.00
_cell.angle_beta   90.00
_cell.angle_gamma   90.00
#
_symmetry.space_group_name_H-M   'P 1'
#
loop_
_entity.id
_entity.type
_entity.pdbx_description
1 polymer ?
#
loop_
_entity_poly.entity_id
_entity_poly.type
_entity_poly.pdbx_seq_one_letter_code
_entity_poly.pdbx_strand_id
1 'polypeptide(L)'
;MRLALYTGILLAGGYTCLTPALAADPTGDWRVADGVANIRVAQCNGSMWGAVSWEKQPGGRDEYNPDASKKNRPTLGMATLIDMKKKPGIDQWEGQVYNAKDGQLYSATITPAGADQLEIKGCVMGFLCGGETWTRVGPPIPLSPSNAMAKGAPKPGTAPKAAGTTVAAAAPAPAAPKAATAAKPGQKSAADPVGDICLLPEIAGFAH
;
A
#
# COMPACT_ATOMS: atom_id res chain seq x y z
N MET A 1 -25.89 -2.53 72.43
CA MET A 1 -25.24 -1.66 71.43
C MET A 1 -24.30 -2.49 70.57
N ARG A 2 -24.69 -2.82 69.32
CA ARG A 2 -23.84 -3.53 68.33
C ARG A 2 -23.68 -2.59 67.15
N LEU A 3 -22.46 -2.08 66.94
CA LEU A 3 -22.06 -1.24 65.87
C LEU A 3 -21.76 -2.14 64.64
N ALA A 4 -22.50 -2.01 63.56
CA ALA A 4 -22.23 -2.66 62.29
C ALA A 4 -21.37 -1.74 61.41
N LEU A 5 -20.13 -2.14 61.11
CA LEU A 5 -19.25 -1.50 60.14
C LEU A 5 -19.65 -1.97 58.71
N TYR A 6 -20.11 -1.07 57.87
CA TYR A 6 -20.28 -1.32 56.44
C TYR A 6 -18.98 -0.94 55.72
N THR A 7 -18.29 -1.96 55.23
CA THR A 7 -17.11 -1.79 54.36
C THR A 7 -17.61 -1.63 52.91
N GLY A 8 -17.56 -0.42 52.37
CA GLY A 8 -17.89 -0.15 50.98
C GLY A 8 -16.71 -0.56 50.05
N ILE A 9 -16.95 -1.52 49.17
CA ILE A 9 -16.00 -1.90 48.12
C ILE A 9 -16.25 -1.00 46.92
N LEU A 10 -15.31 -0.08 46.65
CA LEU A 10 -15.24 0.72 45.42
C LEU A 10 -14.71 -0.14 44.29
N LEU A 11 -15.59 -0.62 43.40
CA LEU A 11 -15.23 -1.23 42.13
C LEU A 11 -14.78 -0.13 41.15
N ALA A 12 -13.46 0.06 41.01
CA ALA A 12 -12.88 0.88 39.96
C ALA A 12 -13.01 0.11 38.61
N GLY A 13 -14.03 0.47 37.84
CA GLY A 13 -14.24 -0.03 36.48
C GLY A 13 -13.16 0.53 35.56
N GLY A 14 -12.14 -0.28 35.21
CA GLY A 14 -11.15 0.04 34.21
C GLY A 14 -11.79 0.01 32.81
N TYR A 15 -11.98 1.18 32.20
CA TYR A 15 -12.33 1.27 30.77
C TYR A 15 -11.10 0.89 29.95
N THR A 16 -11.05 -0.34 29.46
CA THR A 16 -10.09 -0.72 28.43
C THR A 16 -10.51 -0.07 27.12
N CYS A 17 -9.80 1.00 26.71
CA CYS A 17 -9.92 1.54 25.35
C CYS A 17 -9.45 0.45 24.35
N LEU A 18 -10.39 -0.27 23.74
CA LEU A 18 -10.11 -1.05 22.55
C LEU A 18 -9.85 -0.07 21.41
N THR A 19 -8.57 0.19 21.14
CA THR A 19 -8.18 0.84 19.88
C THR A 19 -8.52 -0.14 18.75
N PRO A 20 -9.33 0.26 17.74
CA PRO A 20 -9.55 -0.60 16.58
C PRO A 20 -8.20 -0.83 15.94
N ALA A 21 -7.79 -2.10 15.81
CA ALA A 21 -6.64 -2.47 15.00
C ALA A 21 -6.98 -2.06 13.55
N LEU A 22 -6.30 -1.04 13.04
CA LEU A 22 -6.40 -0.69 11.64
C LEU A 22 -5.93 -1.91 10.85
N ALA A 23 -6.78 -2.39 9.94
CA ALA A 23 -6.41 -3.45 9.01
C ALA A 23 -5.10 -3.05 8.32
N ALA A 24 -4.11 -3.93 8.35
CA ALA A 24 -2.83 -3.63 7.72
C ALA A 24 -3.04 -3.47 6.20
N ASP A 25 -2.60 -2.35 5.66
CA ASP A 25 -2.76 -1.99 4.26
C ASP A 25 -1.65 -2.66 3.42
N PRO A 26 -1.98 -3.54 2.45
CA PRO A 26 -1.00 -4.18 1.58
C PRO A 26 -0.45 -3.25 0.49
N THR A 27 -0.99 -2.04 0.32
CA THR A 27 -0.47 -1.10 -0.70
C THR A 27 0.93 -0.61 -0.35
N GLY A 28 1.73 -0.30 -1.36
CA GLY A 28 3.09 0.21 -1.21
C GLY A 28 4.11 -0.55 -2.04
N ASP A 29 5.37 -0.22 -1.87
CA ASP A 29 6.50 -0.90 -2.50
C ASP A 29 7.08 -1.97 -1.57
N TRP A 30 7.21 -3.17 -2.07
CA TRP A 30 7.65 -4.35 -1.32
C TRP A 30 8.85 -4.99 -1.98
N ARG A 31 9.89 -5.28 -1.21
CA ARG A 31 11.04 -6.03 -1.67
C ARG A 31 10.76 -7.52 -1.55
N VAL A 32 10.92 -8.25 -2.65
CA VAL A 32 10.84 -9.72 -2.67
C VAL A 32 11.93 -10.35 -1.79
N ALA A 33 11.73 -11.58 -1.32
CA ALA A 33 12.59 -12.21 -0.31
C ALA A 33 14.07 -12.30 -0.72
N ASP A 34 14.36 -12.61 -1.99
CA ASP A 34 15.73 -12.68 -2.52
C ASP A 34 16.33 -11.30 -2.89
N GLY A 35 15.56 -10.23 -2.74
CA GLY A 35 15.99 -8.85 -2.92
C GLY A 35 16.27 -8.43 -4.36
N VAL A 36 15.85 -9.22 -5.37
CA VAL A 36 16.12 -8.92 -6.79
C VAL A 36 15.17 -7.91 -7.41
N ALA A 37 13.99 -7.70 -6.81
CA ALA A 37 12.98 -6.77 -7.30
C ALA A 37 12.21 -6.10 -6.17
N ASN A 38 11.58 -4.96 -6.47
CA ASN A 38 10.48 -4.42 -5.68
C ASN A 38 9.19 -4.56 -6.48
N ILE A 39 8.14 -4.91 -5.77
CA ILE A 39 6.79 -5.00 -6.32
C ILE A 39 5.97 -3.86 -5.71
N ARG A 40 5.42 -3.01 -6.56
CA ARG A 40 4.44 -1.99 -6.16
C ARG A 40 3.08 -2.64 -6.12
N VAL A 41 2.44 -2.58 -4.95
CA VAL A 41 1.07 -3.08 -4.75
C VAL A 41 0.12 -1.89 -4.62
N ALA A 42 -0.92 -1.86 -5.42
CA ALA A 42 -1.95 -0.82 -5.39
C ALA A 42 -3.35 -1.40 -5.60
N GLN A 43 -4.36 -0.69 -5.12
CA GLN A 43 -5.75 -1.04 -5.38
C GLN A 43 -6.18 -0.42 -6.71
N CYS A 44 -6.53 -1.28 -7.69
CA CYS A 44 -7.05 -0.90 -8.99
C CYS A 44 -8.44 -1.51 -9.19
N ASN A 45 -9.45 -0.68 -9.43
CA ASN A 45 -10.84 -1.13 -9.69
C ASN A 45 -11.42 -2.13 -8.66
N GLY A 46 -11.06 -1.96 -7.38
CA GLY A 46 -11.58 -2.80 -6.29
C GLY A 46 -10.75 -4.03 -5.96
N SER A 47 -9.77 -4.40 -6.79
CA SER A 47 -8.82 -5.49 -6.54
C SER A 47 -7.43 -4.96 -6.25
N MET A 48 -6.60 -5.72 -5.54
CA MET A 48 -5.18 -5.43 -5.41
C MET A 48 -4.42 -6.00 -6.61
N TRP A 49 -3.50 -5.19 -7.12
CA TRP A 49 -2.59 -5.54 -8.20
C TRP A 49 -1.17 -5.28 -7.75
N GLY A 50 -0.22 -6.01 -8.29
CA GLY A 50 1.19 -5.78 -8.05
C GLY A 50 1.98 -5.78 -9.35
N ALA A 51 2.89 -4.82 -9.51
CA ALA A 51 3.79 -4.76 -10.66
C ALA A 51 5.23 -4.52 -10.23
N VAL A 52 6.19 -5.03 -11.01
CA VAL A 52 7.61 -4.80 -10.75
C VAL A 52 7.91 -3.31 -10.88
N SER A 53 8.29 -2.66 -9.78
CA SER A 53 8.59 -1.21 -9.72
C SER A 53 10.09 -0.91 -9.73
N TRP A 54 10.92 -1.89 -9.40
CA TRP A 54 12.37 -1.78 -9.39
C TRP A 54 13.02 -3.15 -9.56
N GLU A 55 14.17 -3.18 -10.21
CA GLU A 55 15.00 -4.37 -10.42
C GLU A 55 16.42 -4.12 -9.95
N LYS A 56 17.03 -5.10 -9.27
CA LYS A 56 18.44 -5.05 -8.87
C LYS A 56 19.36 -5.05 -10.08
N GLN A 57 18.99 -5.77 -11.14
CA GLN A 57 19.67 -5.80 -12.42
C GLN A 57 18.69 -5.31 -13.49
N PRO A 58 18.78 -4.03 -13.90
CA PRO A 58 17.85 -3.45 -14.87
C PRO A 58 17.92 -4.13 -16.25
N GLY A 59 16.77 -4.17 -16.91
CA GLY A 59 16.68 -4.69 -18.28
C GLY A 59 16.29 -6.16 -18.37
N GLY A 60 15.79 -6.74 -17.28
CA GLY A 60 15.22 -8.08 -17.26
C GLY A 60 14.12 -8.27 -18.32
N ARG A 61 13.97 -9.50 -18.79
CA ARG A 61 12.95 -9.92 -19.76
C ARG A 61 12.18 -11.11 -19.23
N ASP A 62 10.94 -11.25 -19.67
CA ASP A 62 10.06 -12.34 -19.29
C ASP A 62 10.32 -13.60 -20.14
N GLU A 63 11.56 -14.08 -20.13
CA GLU A 63 12.12 -15.09 -21.03
C GLU A 63 11.37 -16.43 -20.96
N TYR A 64 10.83 -16.75 -19.79
CA TYR A 64 10.11 -18.02 -19.54
C TYR A 64 8.61 -17.94 -19.84
N ASN A 65 8.11 -16.80 -20.33
CA ASN A 65 6.69 -16.67 -20.65
C ASN A 65 6.26 -17.74 -21.65
N PRO A 66 5.16 -18.48 -21.39
CA PRO A 66 4.64 -19.48 -22.31
C PRO A 66 4.19 -18.88 -23.67
N ASP A 67 3.77 -17.61 -23.66
CA ASP A 67 3.47 -16.85 -24.86
C ASP A 67 4.77 -16.28 -25.46
N ALA A 68 5.18 -16.81 -26.60
CA ALA A 68 6.41 -16.40 -27.28
C ALA A 68 6.44 -14.90 -27.61
N SER A 69 5.28 -14.26 -27.85
CA SER A 69 5.18 -12.83 -28.12
C SER A 69 5.54 -11.96 -26.92
N LYS A 70 5.44 -12.51 -25.70
CA LYS A 70 5.71 -11.81 -24.43
C LYS A 70 7.10 -12.05 -23.88
N LYS A 71 7.88 -12.99 -24.42
CA LYS A 71 9.22 -13.31 -23.90
C LYS A 71 10.19 -12.14 -23.89
N ASN A 72 10.01 -11.19 -24.80
CA ASN A 72 10.87 -10.00 -24.90
C ASN A 72 10.32 -8.79 -24.15
N ARG A 73 9.15 -8.90 -23.48
CA ARG A 73 8.63 -7.77 -22.70
C ARG A 73 9.54 -7.48 -21.49
N PRO A 74 9.71 -6.20 -21.11
CA PRO A 74 10.44 -5.86 -19.90
C PRO A 74 9.77 -6.47 -18.67
N THR A 75 10.58 -6.95 -17.71
CA THR A 75 10.06 -7.32 -16.39
C THR A 75 9.69 -6.09 -15.57
N LEU A 76 10.38 -4.96 -15.75
CA LEU A 76 9.96 -3.69 -15.15
C LEU A 76 8.58 -3.24 -15.66
N GLY A 77 7.64 -2.99 -14.75
CA GLY A 77 6.24 -2.69 -15.06
C GLY A 77 5.35 -3.91 -15.31
N MET A 78 5.91 -5.12 -15.32
CA MET A 78 5.14 -6.35 -15.49
C MET A 78 4.25 -6.65 -14.29
N ALA A 79 2.98 -7.00 -14.52
CA ALA A 79 2.08 -7.43 -13.47
C ALA A 79 2.52 -8.79 -12.90
N THR A 80 2.67 -8.87 -11.57
CA THR A 80 3.05 -10.08 -10.83
C THR A 80 1.95 -10.55 -9.90
N LEU A 81 1.24 -9.63 -9.21
CA LEU A 81 0.02 -9.94 -8.47
C LEU A 81 -1.18 -9.51 -9.32
N ILE A 82 -2.10 -10.43 -9.54
CA ILE A 82 -3.17 -10.28 -10.54
C ILE A 82 -4.52 -10.46 -9.86
N ASP A 83 -5.36 -9.42 -9.95
CA ASP A 83 -6.77 -9.40 -9.53
C ASP A 83 -7.00 -9.98 -8.13
N MET A 84 -6.19 -9.55 -7.16
CA MET A 84 -6.25 -10.01 -5.78
C MET A 84 -7.47 -9.41 -5.07
N LYS A 85 -8.50 -10.21 -4.81
CA LYS A 85 -9.77 -9.81 -4.19
C LYS A 85 -9.74 -10.03 -2.69
N LYS A 86 -10.21 -9.05 -1.92
CA LYS A 86 -10.26 -9.15 -0.46
C LYS A 86 -11.25 -10.24 -0.03
N LYS A 87 -10.82 -11.14 0.86
CA LYS A 87 -11.67 -12.14 1.49
C LYS A 87 -12.55 -11.49 2.57
N PRO A 88 -13.84 -11.87 2.66
CA PRO A 88 -14.71 -11.36 3.70
C PRO A 88 -14.21 -11.70 5.10
N GLY A 89 -14.18 -10.71 6.01
CA GLY A 89 -13.93 -10.91 7.43
C GLY A 89 -12.47 -11.11 7.84
N ILE A 90 -11.53 -11.15 6.88
CA ILE A 90 -10.09 -11.30 7.18
C ILE A 90 -9.24 -10.35 6.33
N ASP A 91 -8.05 -10.02 6.81
CA ASP A 91 -7.08 -9.19 6.08
C ASP A 91 -6.22 -10.04 5.15
N GLN A 92 -6.87 -10.67 4.20
CA GLN A 92 -6.26 -11.51 3.17
C GLN A 92 -6.92 -11.23 1.83
N TRP A 93 -6.12 -11.26 0.77
CA TRP A 93 -6.59 -11.15 -0.62
C TRP A 93 -6.22 -12.42 -1.37
N GLU A 94 -7.07 -12.82 -2.28
CA GLU A 94 -6.93 -14.04 -3.09
C GLU A 94 -7.04 -13.69 -4.58
N GLY A 95 -6.15 -14.25 -5.39
CA GLY A 95 -6.07 -14.05 -6.82
C GLY A 95 -4.98 -14.92 -7.42
N GLN A 96 -4.15 -14.34 -8.29
CA GLN A 96 -3.06 -15.06 -8.93
C GLN A 96 -1.72 -14.33 -8.74
N VAL A 97 -0.62 -15.11 -8.74
CA VAL A 97 0.74 -14.61 -8.84
C VAL A 97 1.39 -15.17 -10.11
N TYR A 98 1.98 -14.30 -10.90
CA TYR A 98 2.83 -14.68 -12.02
C TYR A 98 4.28 -14.74 -11.57
N ASN A 99 4.93 -15.87 -11.79
CA ASN A 99 6.34 -16.07 -11.50
C ASN A 99 7.17 -16.05 -12.79
N ALA A 100 7.90 -14.94 -13.02
CA ALA A 100 8.72 -14.79 -14.22
C ALA A 100 9.91 -15.78 -14.31
N LYS A 101 10.28 -16.44 -13.19
CA LYS A 101 11.40 -17.40 -13.16
C LYS A 101 11.04 -18.73 -13.84
N ASP A 102 9.76 -19.04 -13.96
CA ASP A 102 9.26 -20.27 -14.58
C ASP A 102 8.12 -20.04 -15.57
N GLY A 103 7.65 -18.78 -15.70
CA GLY A 103 6.60 -18.39 -16.61
C GLY A 103 5.20 -18.89 -16.23
N GLN A 104 4.99 -19.30 -14.98
CA GLN A 104 3.74 -19.90 -14.53
C GLN A 104 2.87 -18.94 -13.71
N LEU A 105 1.56 -19.16 -13.79
CA LEU A 105 0.55 -18.55 -12.93
C LEU A 105 0.15 -19.50 -11.82
N TYR A 106 0.12 -19.01 -10.60
CA TYR A 106 -0.28 -19.75 -9.41
C TYR A 106 -1.49 -19.10 -8.76
N SER A 107 -2.43 -19.90 -8.25
CA SER A 107 -3.40 -19.37 -7.29
C SER A 107 -2.67 -18.87 -6.06
N ALA A 108 -2.95 -17.65 -5.62
CA ALA A 108 -2.16 -17.01 -4.59
C ALA A 108 -3.03 -16.26 -3.58
N THR A 109 -2.47 -16.11 -2.39
CA THR A 109 -2.98 -15.20 -1.36
C THR A 109 -1.88 -14.23 -0.94
N ILE A 110 -2.27 -13.01 -0.58
CA ILE A 110 -1.42 -12.06 0.12
C ILE A 110 -2.04 -11.72 1.46
N THR A 111 -1.21 -11.65 2.50
CA THR A 111 -1.64 -11.39 3.87
C THR A 111 -0.64 -10.44 4.53
N PRO A 112 -1.04 -9.22 4.92
CA PRO A 112 -0.17 -8.36 5.72
C PRO A 112 0.16 -9.01 7.07
N ALA A 113 1.45 -9.14 7.38
CA ALA A 113 1.96 -9.64 8.66
C ALA A 113 2.54 -8.46 9.47
N GLY A 114 1.71 -7.43 9.69
CA GLY A 114 2.11 -6.17 10.31
C GLY A 114 2.31 -5.03 9.29
N ALA A 115 2.99 -3.96 9.73
CA ALA A 115 3.17 -2.76 8.92
C ALA A 115 4.17 -2.95 7.76
N ASP A 116 5.21 -3.79 7.98
CA ASP A 116 6.38 -3.86 7.11
C ASP A 116 6.61 -5.24 6.50
N GLN A 117 5.67 -6.16 6.66
CA GLN A 117 5.76 -7.51 6.11
C GLN A 117 4.48 -7.87 5.36
N LEU A 118 4.64 -8.48 4.18
CA LEU A 118 3.58 -9.01 3.35
C LEU A 118 3.90 -10.46 3.02
N GLU A 119 3.08 -11.38 3.49
CA GLU A 119 3.19 -12.80 3.15
C GLU A 119 2.51 -13.06 1.82
N ILE A 120 3.24 -13.72 0.92
CA ILE A 120 2.76 -14.19 -0.37
C ILE A 120 2.76 -15.70 -0.35
N LYS A 121 1.64 -16.32 -0.65
CA LYS A 121 1.51 -17.78 -0.72
C LYS A 121 0.90 -18.18 -2.06
N GLY A 122 1.66 -18.92 -2.85
CA GLY A 122 1.21 -19.50 -4.11
C GLY A 122 0.99 -21.01 -3.99
N CYS A 123 0.00 -21.53 -4.68
CA CYS A 123 -0.34 -22.95 -4.65
C CYS A 123 -0.49 -23.51 -6.06
N VAL A 124 0.07 -24.70 -6.31
CA VAL A 124 -0.17 -25.52 -7.51
C VAL A 124 -1.28 -26.51 -7.17
N MET A 125 -2.29 -26.62 -8.06
CA MET A 125 -3.43 -27.55 -7.87
C MET A 125 -4.13 -27.44 -6.50
N GLY A 126 -3.96 -26.31 -5.78
CA GLY A 126 -4.63 -26.03 -4.52
C GLY A 126 -4.03 -26.72 -3.28
N PHE A 127 -3.07 -27.64 -3.42
CA PHE A 127 -2.49 -28.39 -2.29
C PHE A 127 -0.97 -28.30 -2.17
N LEU A 128 -0.24 -28.08 -3.24
CA LEU A 128 1.22 -27.90 -3.21
C LEU A 128 1.53 -26.41 -3.11
N CYS A 129 1.71 -25.91 -1.90
CA CYS A 129 1.87 -24.49 -1.66
C CYS A 129 3.30 -24.16 -1.23
N GLY A 130 3.82 -23.05 -1.75
CA GLY A 130 5.02 -22.37 -1.31
C GLY A 130 4.74 -20.90 -1.07
N GLY A 131 5.66 -20.21 -0.43
CA GLY A 131 5.47 -18.78 -0.20
C GLY A 131 6.75 -18.13 0.28
N GLU A 132 6.68 -16.80 0.31
CA GLU A 132 7.76 -15.95 0.80
C GLU A 132 7.19 -14.72 1.51
N THR A 133 8.02 -14.06 2.30
CA THR A 133 7.66 -12.80 2.96
C THR A 133 8.40 -11.66 2.30
N TRP A 134 7.64 -10.65 1.85
CA TRP A 134 8.19 -9.42 1.30
C TRP A 134 8.31 -8.36 2.39
N THR A 135 9.32 -7.51 2.27
CA THR A 135 9.57 -6.43 3.22
C THR A 135 9.24 -5.08 2.59
N ARG A 136 8.55 -4.22 3.33
CA ARG A 136 8.19 -2.88 2.86
C ARG A 136 9.44 -2.03 2.65
N VAL A 137 9.52 -1.33 1.50
CA VAL A 137 10.65 -0.46 1.15
C VAL A 137 10.29 1.02 1.02
N GLY A 138 9.02 1.34 1.16
CA GLY A 138 8.52 2.70 1.13
C GLY A 138 7.17 2.82 1.85
N PRO A 139 6.69 4.03 2.12
CA PRO A 139 5.38 4.23 2.72
C PRO A 139 4.27 3.70 1.78
N PRO A 140 3.07 3.40 2.33
CA PRO A 140 1.92 3.07 1.50
C PRO A 140 1.66 4.16 0.47
N ILE A 141 1.41 3.76 -0.79
CA ILE A 141 1.08 4.70 -1.86
C ILE A 141 -0.40 5.11 -1.75
N PRO A 142 -0.72 6.40 -1.98
CA PRO A 142 -2.11 6.85 -2.06
C PRO A 142 -2.89 6.06 -3.12
N LEU A 143 -4.18 5.88 -2.89
CA LEU A 143 -5.06 5.29 -3.90
C LEU A 143 -4.97 6.07 -5.21
N SER A 144 -4.90 5.35 -6.34
CA SER A 144 -4.95 5.96 -7.66
C SER A 144 -6.21 6.83 -7.82
N PRO A 145 -6.11 8.00 -8.48
CA PRO A 145 -7.28 8.83 -8.79
C PRO A 145 -8.41 8.07 -9.47
N SER A 146 -8.10 7.11 -10.35
CA SER A 146 -9.08 6.23 -10.99
C SER A 146 -9.86 5.38 -9.99
N ASN A 147 -9.23 4.93 -8.90
CA ASN A 147 -9.90 4.16 -7.84
C ASN A 147 -10.75 5.03 -6.90
N ALA A 148 -10.36 6.28 -6.69
CA ALA A 148 -11.14 7.23 -5.91
C ALA A 148 -12.52 7.49 -6.53
N MET A 149 -12.60 7.52 -7.86
CA MET A 149 -13.87 7.67 -8.58
C MET A 149 -14.76 6.42 -8.49
N ALA A 150 -14.18 5.23 -8.54
CA ALA A 150 -14.91 3.96 -8.46
C ALA A 150 -15.57 3.73 -7.08
N LYS A 151 -15.02 4.30 -6.00
CA LYS A 151 -15.54 4.18 -4.62
C LYS A 151 -16.56 5.27 -4.23
N GLY A 152 -16.93 6.19 -5.13
CA GLY A 152 -17.81 7.31 -4.79
C GLY A 152 -17.23 8.24 -3.74
N ALA A 153 -15.91 8.38 -3.67
CA ALA A 153 -15.25 9.32 -2.78
C ALA A 153 -15.75 10.74 -3.07
N PRO A 154 -16.03 11.59 -2.04
CA PRO A 154 -16.45 12.95 -2.25
C PRO A 154 -15.39 13.67 -3.08
N LYS A 155 -15.81 14.26 -4.19
CA LYS A 155 -14.97 15.16 -5.00
C LYS A 155 -14.31 16.17 -4.05
N PRO A 156 -12.99 16.44 -4.12
CA PRO A 156 -12.38 17.49 -3.32
C PRO A 156 -13.15 18.78 -3.54
N GLY A 157 -13.86 19.23 -2.51
CA GLY A 157 -14.67 20.43 -2.56
C GLY A 157 -13.77 21.61 -2.87
N THR A 158 -14.14 22.38 -3.87
CA THR A 158 -13.60 23.71 -4.16
C THR A 158 -13.59 24.50 -2.85
N ALA A 159 -12.41 24.89 -2.38
CA ALA A 159 -12.27 25.73 -1.19
C ALA A 159 -13.12 27.01 -1.37
N PRO A 160 -13.92 27.41 -0.36
CA PRO A 160 -14.66 28.66 -0.47
C PRO A 160 -13.66 29.81 -0.52
N LYS A 161 -13.77 30.61 -1.57
CA LYS A 161 -13.07 31.88 -1.76
C LYS A 161 -13.45 32.79 -0.57
N ALA A 162 -12.53 33.04 0.35
CA ALA A 162 -12.73 34.00 1.42
C ALA A 162 -12.88 35.41 0.80
N ALA A 163 -14.05 35.97 0.97
CA ALA A 163 -14.32 37.39 0.70
C ALA A 163 -13.58 38.20 1.75
N GLY A 164 -12.84 39.22 1.29
CA GLY A 164 -12.09 40.11 2.12
C GLY A 164 -12.98 41.00 2.97
N THR A 165 -12.49 41.32 4.16
CA THR A 165 -12.88 42.54 4.89
C THR A 165 -11.62 43.14 5.51
N THR A 166 -11.26 44.32 5.03
CA THR A 166 -10.29 45.26 5.58
C THR A 166 -10.72 45.72 6.95
N VAL A 167 -9.80 45.92 7.92
CA VAL A 167 -9.46 47.20 8.60
C VAL A 167 -8.37 47.00 9.69
N ALA A 168 -7.38 47.92 9.58
CA ALA A 168 -6.67 48.73 10.56
C ALA A 168 -5.77 48.09 11.64
N ALA A 169 -4.49 48.34 11.43
CA ALA A 169 -3.46 49.01 12.25
C ALA A 169 -3.36 48.73 13.78
N ALA A 170 -2.22 48.20 14.20
CA ALA A 170 -1.28 48.76 15.19
C ALA A 170 -0.07 47.83 15.39
N ALA A 171 1.12 48.46 15.35
CA ALA A 171 2.45 47.89 15.58
C ALA A 171 2.82 47.96 17.09
N PRO A 172 4.10 47.66 17.55
CA PRO A 172 5.09 46.65 17.10
C PRO A 172 5.74 45.80 18.25
N ALA A 173 6.39 44.68 17.84
CA ALA A 173 7.60 44.00 18.35
C ALA A 173 7.67 43.49 19.82
N PRO A 174 8.53 42.47 20.15
CA PRO A 174 9.88 42.25 19.62
C PRO A 174 10.24 40.81 19.19
N ALA A 175 11.35 40.77 18.49
CA ALA A 175 12.01 39.60 17.93
C ALA A 175 12.65 38.65 18.95
N ALA A 176 12.68 37.34 18.62
CA ALA A 176 13.81 36.40 18.86
C ALA A 176 13.42 34.97 18.48
N PRO A 177 14.37 34.04 18.27
CA PRO A 177 15.34 34.00 17.22
C PRO A 177 15.04 32.86 16.19
N LYS A 178 15.60 33.00 15.02
CA LYS A 178 15.62 32.02 13.94
C LYS A 178 16.30 30.71 14.40
N ALA A 179 15.56 29.62 14.44
CA ALA A 179 16.14 28.31 14.22
C ALA A 179 15.98 28.01 12.72
N ALA A 180 17.02 28.26 11.98
CA ALA A 180 17.16 27.84 10.59
C ALA A 180 17.40 26.34 10.59
N THR A 181 16.34 25.55 10.35
CA THR A 181 16.52 24.16 9.95
C THR A 181 16.86 24.19 8.46
N ALA A 182 18.17 24.05 8.19
CA ALA A 182 18.70 23.92 6.85
C ALA A 182 18.02 22.72 6.16
N ALA A 183 17.16 23.01 5.22
CA ALA A 183 16.70 22.04 4.23
C ALA A 183 17.93 21.60 3.44
N LYS A 184 18.28 20.32 3.55
CA LYS A 184 19.34 19.66 2.78
C LYS A 184 18.99 19.77 1.29
N PRO A 185 19.85 20.36 0.42
CA PRO A 185 19.52 20.48 -1.00
C PRO A 185 19.53 19.11 -1.65
N GLY A 186 18.40 18.75 -2.30
CA GLY A 186 18.41 17.99 -3.53
C GLY A 186 18.94 16.56 -3.48
N GLN A 187 18.25 15.66 -2.80
CA GLN A 187 18.18 14.31 -3.30
C GLN A 187 17.20 14.35 -4.49
N LYS A 188 17.74 14.39 -5.73
CA LYS A 188 16.94 14.10 -6.92
C LYS A 188 16.28 12.74 -6.65
N SER A 189 14.99 12.74 -6.36
CA SER A 189 14.16 11.55 -6.38
C SER A 189 14.41 10.93 -7.75
N ALA A 190 15.01 9.74 -7.78
CA ALA A 190 15.10 8.98 -9.03
C ALA A 190 13.68 8.93 -9.58
N ALA A 191 13.50 9.38 -10.82
CA ALA A 191 12.17 9.38 -11.44
C ALA A 191 11.57 7.98 -11.25
N ASP A 192 10.36 7.91 -10.71
CA ASP A 192 9.65 6.65 -10.54
C ASP A 192 9.39 6.04 -11.93
N PRO A 193 10.05 4.94 -12.30
CA PRO A 193 10.01 4.44 -13.67
C PRO A 193 8.66 3.83 -14.06
N VAL A 194 7.81 3.51 -13.08
CA VAL A 194 6.55 2.78 -13.31
C VAL A 194 5.33 3.65 -13.02
N GLY A 195 5.43 4.60 -12.08
CA GLY A 195 4.34 5.51 -11.74
C GLY A 195 3.12 4.79 -11.16
N ASP A 196 1.93 5.21 -11.59
CA ASP A 196 0.66 4.59 -11.20
C ASP A 196 0.46 3.28 -11.97
N ILE A 197 0.59 2.15 -11.27
CA ILE A 197 0.46 0.83 -11.87
C ILE A 197 -0.95 0.54 -12.41
N CYS A 198 -1.98 1.24 -11.93
CA CYS A 198 -3.34 1.07 -12.45
C CYS A 198 -3.50 1.55 -13.91
N LEU A 199 -2.54 2.34 -14.40
CA LEU A 199 -2.49 2.81 -15.78
C LEU A 199 -1.68 1.89 -16.70
N LEU A 200 -1.01 0.89 -16.16
CA LEU A 200 -0.27 -0.08 -16.97
C LEU A 200 -1.24 -0.86 -17.86
N PRO A 201 -0.90 -1.08 -19.15
CA PRO A 201 -1.82 -1.71 -20.11
C PRO A 201 -2.35 -3.07 -19.66
N GLU A 202 -1.51 -3.86 -18.98
CA GLU A 202 -1.87 -5.18 -18.46
C GLU A 202 -2.91 -5.10 -17.34
N ILE A 203 -2.87 -4.05 -16.51
CA ILE A 203 -3.79 -3.87 -15.38
C ILE A 203 -5.05 -3.12 -15.85
N ALA A 204 -4.88 -2.08 -16.65
CA ALA A 204 -5.99 -1.30 -17.20
C ALA A 204 -6.92 -2.15 -18.08
N GLY A 205 -6.38 -3.13 -18.82
CA GLY A 205 -7.15 -4.02 -19.68
C GLY A 205 -8.07 -5.00 -18.96
N PHE A 206 -7.89 -5.24 -17.66
CA PHE A 206 -8.77 -6.06 -16.82
C PHE A 206 -9.90 -5.25 -16.16
N ALA A 207 -10.00 -3.95 -16.43
CA ALA A 207 -10.94 -3.02 -15.79
C ALA A 207 -12.34 -3.01 -16.44
N HIS A 208 -12.81 -4.13 -17.01
CA HIS A 208 -14.11 -4.25 -17.67
C HIS A 208 -15.04 -5.25 -16.96
#